data_97eb73d59f9f3b14594993a5624d33fa
#
_entry.id   97eb73d59f9f3b14594993a5624d33fa
#
_cell.length_a   1.000
_cell.length_b   1.000
_cell.length_c   1.000
_cell.angle_alpha   90.00
_cell.angle_beta   90.00
_cell.angle_gamma   90.00
#
_symmetry.space_group_name_H-M   'P 1'
#
loop_
_entity.id
_entity.type
_entity.pdbx_description
1 polymer ?
#
loop_
_entity_poly.entity_id
_entity_poly.type
_entity_poly.pdbx_seq_one_letter_code
_entity_poly.pdbx_strand_id
1 'polypeptide(L)'
;MINKSFSQTIVVPENQTAIFLGSGILPVFATPAMIALMENTAMKVLSDLPEGKTSVGISMNTNHLKACLVGEKIHCKATILSFEGRKYTFHVIATNENGDIIGEGTHERVIVDVEKFMSKLK
;
A
#
# COMPACT_ATOMS: atom_id res chain seq x y z
N MET A 1 -7.98 16.47 7.60
CA MET A 1 -7.77 15.36 6.67
C MET A 1 -7.60 14.01 7.36
N ILE A 2 -7.54 14.03 8.68
CA ILE A 2 -7.63 12.80 9.48
C ILE A 2 -8.90 12.05 9.07
N ASN A 3 -8.80 10.74 8.95
CA ASN A 3 -9.86 9.83 8.53
C ASN A 3 -10.22 9.87 7.04
N LYS A 4 -9.54 10.69 6.23
CA LYS A 4 -9.68 10.59 4.79
C LYS A 4 -9.16 9.22 4.35
N SER A 5 -9.88 8.55 3.46
CA SER A 5 -9.54 7.18 3.05
C SER A 5 -9.75 6.98 1.56
N PHE A 6 -9.17 5.89 1.06
CA PHE A 6 -9.38 5.39 -0.28
C PHE A 6 -9.43 3.88 -0.23
N SER A 7 -10.29 3.29 -1.04
CA SER A 7 -10.42 1.84 -1.14
C SER A 7 -10.36 1.41 -2.59
N GLN A 8 -9.77 0.25 -2.83
CA GLN A 8 -9.75 -0.34 -4.17
C GLN A 8 -9.72 -1.86 -4.06
N THR A 9 -10.05 -2.51 -5.14
CA THR A 9 -10.12 -3.96 -5.22
C THR A 9 -9.27 -4.44 -6.39
N ILE A 10 -8.51 -5.50 -6.18
CA ILE A 10 -7.77 -6.19 -7.24
C ILE A 10 -8.19 -7.65 -7.27
N VAL A 11 -7.90 -8.30 -8.39
CA VAL A 11 -7.96 -9.77 -8.51
C VAL A 11 -6.50 -10.22 -8.54
N VAL A 12 -6.11 -11.14 -7.68
CA VAL A 12 -4.71 -11.59 -7.57
C VAL A 12 -4.25 -12.18 -8.91
N PRO A 13 -3.27 -11.55 -9.60
CA PRO A 13 -2.75 -12.10 -10.85
C PRO A 13 -1.55 -13.02 -10.60
N GLU A 14 -1.21 -13.83 -11.59
CA GLU A 14 -0.08 -14.75 -11.46
C GLU A 14 1.25 -14.06 -11.21
N ASN A 15 1.43 -12.85 -11.75
CA ASN A 15 2.70 -12.11 -11.62
C ASN A 15 2.85 -11.42 -10.26
N GLN A 16 1.91 -11.63 -9.33
CA GLN A 16 2.01 -11.12 -7.96
C GLN A 16 2.03 -12.25 -6.93
N THR A 17 2.39 -13.44 -7.36
CA THR A 17 2.56 -14.57 -6.45
C THR A 17 3.96 -14.59 -5.85
N ALA A 18 4.11 -15.26 -4.71
CA ALA A 18 5.40 -15.42 -4.06
C ALA A 18 6.43 -16.10 -4.97
N ILE A 19 5.99 -17.13 -5.70
CA ILE A 19 6.87 -17.84 -6.62
C ILE A 19 7.33 -16.93 -7.78
N PHE A 20 6.45 -16.11 -8.32
CA PHE A 20 6.79 -15.19 -9.42
C PHE A 20 7.79 -14.12 -8.95
N LEU A 21 7.54 -13.53 -7.79
CA LEU A 21 8.39 -12.46 -7.26
C LEU A 21 9.67 -12.95 -6.60
N GLY A 22 9.78 -14.27 -6.36
CA GLY A 22 10.95 -14.84 -5.70
C GLY A 22 10.96 -14.65 -4.19
N SER A 23 9.81 -14.32 -3.59
CA SER A 23 9.70 -14.14 -2.14
C SER A 23 9.30 -15.41 -1.40
N GLY A 24 9.03 -16.49 -2.13
CA GLY A 24 8.68 -17.80 -1.59
C GLY A 24 8.55 -18.81 -2.72
N ILE A 25 8.11 -20.00 -2.39
CA ILE A 25 8.02 -21.13 -3.36
C ILE A 25 6.59 -21.55 -3.62
N LEU A 26 5.60 -20.79 -3.14
CA LEU A 26 4.19 -21.14 -3.32
C LEU A 26 3.47 -20.16 -4.24
N PRO A 27 2.44 -20.62 -4.99
CA PRO A 27 1.69 -19.76 -5.90
C PRO A 27 0.56 -19.01 -5.17
N VAL A 28 0.91 -18.26 -4.15
CA VAL A 28 -0.01 -17.47 -3.33
C VAL A 28 0.33 -15.99 -3.44
N PHE A 29 -0.64 -15.13 -3.16
CA PHE A 29 -0.44 -13.68 -3.17
C PHE A 29 0.76 -13.32 -2.30
N ALA A 30 1.75 -12.67 -2.88
CA ALA A 30 3.01 -12.40 -2.22
C ALA A 30 2.90 -11.27 -1.20
N THR A 31 3.58 -11.41 -0.06
CA THR A 31 3.65 -10.33 0.93
C THR A 31 4.14 -9.01 0.31
N PRO A 32 5.22 -8.97 -0.47
CA PRO A 32 5.63 -7.71 -1.11
C PRO A 32 4.57 -7.15 -2.08
N ALA A 33 3.78 -8.01 -2.73
CA ALA A 33 2.70 -7.54 -3.59
C ALA A 33 1.55 -6.92 -2.77
N MET A 34 1.23 -7.52 -1.63
CA MET A 34 0.24 -6.95 -0.70
C MET A 34 0.71 -5.59 -0.19
N ILE A 35 1.97 -5.48 0.17
CA ILE A 35 2.56 -4.23 0.63
C ILE A 35 2.50 -3.17 -0.48
N ALA A 36 2.83 -3.54 -1.71
CA ALA A 36 2.75 -2.62 -2.84
C ALA A 36 1.31 -2.13 -3.06
N LEU A 37 0.32 -3.00 -2.89
CA LEU A 37 -1.09 -2.63 -2.96
C LEU A 37 -1.45 -1.63 -1.86
N MET A 38 -1.00 -1.89 -0.64
CA MET A 38 -1.23 -0.98 0.49
C MET A 38 -0.60 0.39 0.25
N GLU A 39 0.63 0.42 -0.28
CA GLU A 39 1.33 1.67 -0.61
C GLU A 39 0.60 2.43 -1.71
N ASN A 40 0.17 1.74 -2.76
CA ASN A 40 -0.58 2.35 -3.86
C ASN A 40 -1.90 2.94 -3.36
N THR A 41 -2.60 2.21 -2.49
CA THR A 41 -3.87 2.67 -1.92
C THR A 41 -3.67 3.92 -1.06
N ALA A 42 -2.63 3.94 -0.23
CA ALA A 42 -2.29 5.11 0.59
C ALA A 42 -1.91 6.31 -0.28
N MET A 43 -1.12 6.08 -1.34
CA MET A 43 -0.76 7.14 -2.28
C MET A 43 -2.01 7.79 -2.88
N LYS A 44 -3.01 6.99 -3.21
CA LYS A 44 -4.26 7.49 -3.80
C LYS A 44 -5.13 8.28 -2.83
N VAL A 45 -4.96 8.11 -1.53
CA VAL A 45 -5.61 8.99 -0.55
C VAL A 45 -5.14 10.43 -0.76
N LEU A 46 -3.89 10.61 -1.19
CA LEU A 46 -3.24 11.91 -1.38
C LEU A 46 -3.26 12.34 -2.86
N SER A 47 -4.31 12.01 -3.60
CA SER A 47 -4.40 12.28 -5.04
C SER A 47 -4.56 13.77 -5.39
N ASP A 48 -4.85 14.62 -4.41
CA ASP A 48 -5.12 16.05 -4.60
C ASP A 48 -3.93 16.94 -4.22
N LEU A 49 -2.71 16.40 -4.18
CA LEU A 49 -1.51 17.19 -3.91
C LEU A 49 -1.27 18.22 -5.03
N PRO A 50 -0.66 19.37 -4.71
CA PRO A 50 -0.32 20.38 -5.73
C PRO A 50 0.60 19.81 -6.81
N GLU A 51 0.54 20.39 -7.99
CA GLU A 51 1.44 20.04 -9.08
C GLU A 51 2.91 20.13 -8.63
N GLY A 52 3.72 19.17 -9.04
CA GLY A 52 5.12 19.09 -8.67
C GLY A 52 5.39 18.44 -7.32
N LYS A 53 4.33 18.10 -6.58
CA LYS A 53 4.46 17.40 -5.29
C LYS A 53 3.96 15.96 -5.43
N THR A 54 4.58 15.08 -4.64
CA THR A 54 4.13 13.71 -4.50
C THR A 54 4.46 13.20 -3.09
N SER A 55 4.08 11.97 -2.82
CA SER A 55 4.49 11.32 -1.58
C SER A 55 5.38 10.14 -1.88
N VAL A 56 6.32 9.87 -0.97
CA VAL A 56 7.15 8.67 -1.02
C VAL A 56 6.97 7.89 0.28
N GLY A 57 6.95 6.55 0.17
CA GLY A 57 6.85 5.70 1.34
C GLY A 57 8.15 5.64 2.09
N ILE A 58 8.11 5.72 3.42
CA ILE A 58 9.30 5.67 4.27
C ILE A 58 9.24 4.58 5.32
N SER A 59 8.08 4.03 5.61
CA SER A 59 7.93 3.01 6.64
C SER A 59 6.70 2.16 6.36
N MET A 60 6.81 0.88 6.59
CA MET A 60 5.71 -0.07 6.47
C MET A 60 5.86 -1.09 7.59
N ASN A 61 4.85 -1.15 8.45
CA ASN A 61 4.80 -2.13 9.52
C ASN A 61 3.47 -2.87 9.40
N THR A 62 3.51 -4.03 8.78
CA THR A 62 2.30 -4.80 8.49
C THR A 62 2.56 -6.28 8.67
N ASN A 63 1.48 -7.01 8.91
CA ASN A 63 1.50 -8.46 9.01
C ASN A 63 0.63 -9.05 7.90
N HIS A 64 1.10 -10.11 7.26
CA HIS A 64 0.35 -10.87 6.27
C HIS A 64 -0.27 -12.06 6.99
N LEU A 65 -1.55 -11.98 7.28
CA LEU A 65 -2.22 -12.87 8.23
C LEU A 65 -2.90 -14.07 7.57
N LYS A 66 -3.22 -13.98 6.28
CA LYS A 66 -3.93 -15.05 5.58
C LYS A 66 -3.50 -15.13 4.12
N ALA A 67 -3.23 -16.34 3.65
CA ALA A 67 -2.84 -16.56 2.26
C ALA A 67 -4.05 -16.46 1.33
N CYS A 68 -3.78 -16.04 0.08
CA CYS A 68 -4.77 -15.96 -0.97
C CYS A 68 -4.22 -16.55 -2.26
N LEU A 69 -5.12 -17.13 -3.05
CA LEU A 69 -4.77 -17.75 -4.33
C LEU A 69 -4.98 -16.79 -5.49
N VAL A 70 -4.33 -17.09 -6.62
CA VAL A 70 -4.59 -16.39 -7.89
C VAL A 70 -6.11 -16.46 -8.18
N GLY A 71 -6.67 -15.32 -8.59
CA GLY A 71 -8.09 -15.23 -8.90
C GLY A 71 -8.96 -14.73 -7.75
N GLU A 72 -8.45 -14.72 -6.52
CA GLU A 72 -9.21 -14.17 -5.40
C GLU A 72 -9.25 -12.65 -5.47
N LYS A 73 -10.36 -12.07 -5.03
CA LYS A 73 -10.49 -10.61 -4.93
C LYS A 73 -9.97 -10.14 -3.60
N ILE A 74 -9.14 -9.10 -3.66
CA ILE A 74 -8.54 -8.46 -2.48
C ILE A 74 -8.99 -7.02 -2.43
N HIS A 75 -9.61 -6.63 -1.31
CA HIS A 75 -10.04 -5.27 -1.05
C HIS A 75 -9.01 -4.60 -0.15
N CYS A 76 -8.56 -3.42 -0.52
CA CYS A 76 -7.56 -2.69 0.28
C CYS A 76 -8.09 -1.30 0.60
N LYS A 77 -7.91 -0.89 1.84
CA LYS A 77 -8.30 0.45 2.29
C LYS A 77 -7.15 1.08 3.06
N ALA A 78 -6.89 2.35 2.77
CA ALA A 78 -5.92 3.15 3.51
C ALA A 78 -6.64 4.37 4.08
N THR A 79 -6.36 4.70 5.34
CA THR A 79 -7.00 5.80 6.05
C THR A 79 -5.93 6.63 6.74
N ILE A 80 -6.00 7.96 6.61
CA ILE A 80 -5.07 8.86 7.29
C ILE A 80 -5.34 8.84 8.79
N LEU A 81 -4.32 8.49 9.57
CA LEU A 81 -4.37 8.52 11.03
C LEU A 81 -3.84 9.83 11.59
N SER A 82 -2.77 10.37 10.99
CA SER A 82 -2.14 11.59 11.47
C SER A 82 -1.31 12.25 10.38
N PHE A 83 -1.04 13.53 10.58
CA PHE A 83 -0.19 14.32 9.69
C PHE A 83 0.62 15.28 10.55
N GLU A 84 1.95 15.20 10.42
CA GLU A 84 2.88 16.09 11.13
C GLU A 84 3.94 16.60 10.16
N GLY A 85 3.97 17.91 9.97
CA GLY A 85 4.89 18.52 9.02
C GLY A 85 4.61 18.03 7.60
N ARG A 86 5.47 17.13 7.09
CA ARG A 86 5.31 16.53 5.76
C ARG A 86 4.96 15.06 5.82
N LYS A 87 4.85 14.49 7.01
CA LYS A 87 4.67 13.04 7.19
C LYS A 87 3.21 12.70 7.45
N TYR A 88 2.66 11.81 6.63
CA TYR A 88 1.36 11.20 6.84
C TYR A 88 1.54 9.79 7.37
N THR A 89 0.74 9.44 8.36
CA THR A 89 0.64 8.06 8.86
C THR A 89 -0.72 7.50 8.49
N PHE A 90 -0.72 6.29 7.93
CA PHE A 90 -1.93 5.61 7.46
C PHE A 90 -2.15 4.32 8.22
N HIS A 91 -3.41 3.98 8.43
CA HIS A 91 -3.83 2.61 8.67
C HIS A 91 -4.08 1.96 7.31
N VAL A 92 -3.53 0.78 7.10
CA VAL A 92 -3.74 0.02 5.86
C VAL A 92 -4.28 -1.36 6.20
N ILE A 93 -5.25 -1.82 5.43
CA ILE A 93 -5.89 -3.11 5.65
C ILE A 93 -6.29 -3.73 4.32
N ALA A 94 -6.03 -5.01 4.18
CA ALA A 94 -6.46 -5.82 3.04
C ALA A 94 -7.38 -6.93 3.54
N THR A 95 -8.49 -7.14 2.84
CA THR A 95 -9.47 -8.17 3.17
C THR A 95 -9.83 -8.97 1.94
N ASN A 96 -10.34 -10.18 2.14
CA ASN A 96 -10.85 -11.00 1.04
C ASN A 96 -12.38 -10.86 0.88
N GLU A 97 -12.97 -11.59 -0.04
CA GLU A 97 -14.42 -11.55 -0.30
C GLU A 97 -15.27 -11.92 0.91
N ASN A 98 -14.73 -12.76 1.79
CA ASN A 98 -15.46 -13.20 2.98
C ASN A 98 -15.32 -12.21 4.15
N GLY A 99 -14.59 -11.11 3.94
CA GLY A 99 -14.35 -10.15 4.99
C GLY A 99 -13.21 -10.53 5.95
N ASP A 100 -12.48 -11.60 5.65
CA ASP A 100 -11.32 -11.99 6.47
C ASP A 100 -10.18 -11.00 6.25
N ILE A 101 -9.48 -10.65 7.31
CA ILE A 101 -8.32 -9.77 7.22
C ILE A 101 -7.15 -10.57 6.68
N ILE A 102 -6.63 -10.15 5.51
CA ILE A 102 -5.46 -10.76 4.88
C ILE A 102 -4.20 -10.15 5.46
N GLY A 103 -4.21 -8.86 5.66
CA GLY A 103 -3.10 -8.13 6.26
C GLY A 103 -3.55 -6.79 6.78
N GLU A 104 -2.81 -6.27 7.74
CA GLU A 104 -3.16 -5.01 8.39
C GLU A 104 -1.90 -4.40 9.02
N GLY A 105 -1.84 -3.08 9.04
CA GLY A 105 -0.72 -2.40 9.67
C GLY A 105 -0.75 -0.90 9.52
N THR A 106 0.42 -0.29 9.66
CA THR A 106 0.60 1.15 9.53
C THR A 106 1.66 1.44 8.46
N HIS A 107 1.50 2.57 7.79
CA HIS A 107 2.35 2.98 6.70
C HIS A 107 2.59 4.47 6.80
N GLU A 108 3.83 4.91 6.59
CA GLU A 108 4.18 6.32 6.62
C GLU A 108 4.68 6.77 5.26
N ARG A 109 4.23 7.95 4.85
CA ARG A 109 4.65 8.61 3.62
C ARG A 109 4.98 10.06 3.90
N VAL A 110 5.97 10.58 3.19
CA VAL A 110 6.33 12.00 3.28
C VAL A 110 6.08 12.68 1.94
N ILE A 111 5.65 13.95 2.02
CA ILE A 111 5.45 14.78 0.83
C ILE A 111 6.79 15.33 0.40
N VAL A 112 7.09 15.23 -0.88
CA VAL A 112 8.32 15.74 -1.45
C VAL A 112 8.01 16.59 -2.68
N ASP A 113 8.91 17.52 -2.98
CA ASP A 113 8.96 18.20 -4.26
C ASP A 113 9.71 17.28 -5.22
N VAL A 114 9.05 16.83 -6.29
CA VAL A 114 9.58 15.81 -7.18
C VAL A 114 10.94 16.22 -7.75
N GLU A 115 11.03 17.44 -8.26
CA GLU A 115 12.25 17.92 -8.90
C GLU A 115 13.42 17.99 -7.93
N LYS A 116 13.20 18.56 -6.74
CA LYS A 116 14.22 18.64 -5.70
C LYS A 116 14.63 17.26 -5.21
N PHE A 117 13.65 16.38 -4.98
CA PHE A 117 13.91 15.04 -4.50
C PHE A 117 14.79 14.26 -5.48
N MET A 118 14.42 14.27 -6.76
CA MET A 118 15.17 13.55 -7.79
C MET A 118 16.56 14.15 -8.01
N SER A 119 16.69 15.48 -7.94
CA SER A 119 17.96 16.14 -8.17
C SER A 119 19.03 15.78 -7.14
N LYS A 120 18.62 15.48 -5.91
CA LYS A 120 19.54 15.06 -4.84
C LYS A 120 20.12 13.66 -5.04
N LEU A 121 19.52 12.88 -5.92
CA LEU A 121 19.95 11.50 -6.17
C LEU A 121 20.94 11.37 -7.32
N LYS A 122 21.25 12.49 -7.96
CA LYS A 122 22.16 12.51 -9.13
C LYS A 122 23.56 13.01 -8.77
#